data_7b81e45ed26e61843df9957d82308fa1
#
_entry.id   7b81e45ed26e61843df9957d82308fa1
#
_cell.length_a   1.000
_cell.length_b   1.000
_cell.length_c   1.000
_cell.angle_alpha   90.00
_cell.angle_beta   90.00
_cell.angle_gamma   90.00
#
_symmetry.space_group_name_H-M   'P 1'
#
loop_
_entity.id
_entity.type
_entity.pdbx_description
1 polymer ?
#
loop_
_entity_poly.entity_id
_entity_poly.type
_entity_poly.pdbx_seq_one_letter_code
_entity_poly.pdbx_strand_id
1 'polypeptide(L)'
;VVSDSTIEGSISLACDRMVQEILGIPGFFSGRLAFSSDLSGSKEIWASYSMMTYSKPQTSFGKMTFNPSWNKDGTGLFFTSNRKVFNNIYHLDLASRRVATVANYKGSNLRAVQNPRTAQTALILSTSGNPELWMANTPYERPRRITKNKSNESGPCWSPDGRRLILTSDTRGKPQLYEVSLSTGVLSRIPTNVSSTCVEAAWNPVDPSRLAFTAAVGGGFQVFEYNFADRASRMITRGNDHAMQPCWANDGRHIFFTSRSSGGATQIKVVDTEFEEAKPIALHNKNFGNCSQPSFLYSR
;
A
#
# COMPACT_ATOMS: atom_id res chain seq x y z
N VAL A 1 -13.02 -6.49 12.86
CA VAL A 1 -13.75 -5.87 11.75
C VAL A 1 -14.27 -4.54 12.25
N VAL A 2 -13.97 -3.46 11.56
CA VAL A 2 -14.64 -2.18 11.76
C VAL A 2 -16.05 -2.37 11.18
N SER A 3 -17.07 -2.39 12.02
CA SER A 3 -18.45 -2.60 11.58
C SER A 3 -19.13 -1.25 11.36
N ASP A 4 -19.94 -1.13 10.30
CA ASP A 4 -20.69 0.10 9.99
C ASP A 4 -21.78 0.42 11.06
N SER A 5 -21.97 -0.48 12.03
CA SER A 5 -22.90 -0.30 13.15
C SER A 5 -22.34 0.52 14.31
N THR A 6 -21.10 1.02 14.22
CA THR A 6 -20.53 1.91 15.24
C THR A 6 -20.97 3.36 15.01
N ILE A 7 -20.95 4.19 16.08
CA ILE A 7 -21.25 5.61 15.98
C ILE A 7 -20.28 6.28 14.99
N GLU A 8 -18.99 5.94 15.08
CA GLU A 8 -17.94 6.46 14.17
C GLU A 8 -18.19 6.08 12.72
N GLY A 9 -18.67 4.84 12.48
CA GLY A 9 -19.04 4.37 11.14
C GLY A 9 -20.23 5.16 10.59
N SER A 10 -21.25 5.40 11.41
CA SER A 10 -22.43 6.17 11.02
C SER A 10 -22.08 7.64 10.72
N ILE A 11 -21.21 8.26 11.52
CA ILE A 11 -20.70 9.61 11.27
C ILE A 11 -19.90 9.65 9.95
N SER A 12 -19.01 8.70 9.74
CA SER A 12 -18.20 8.63 8.52
C SER A 12 -19.05 8.47 7.26
N LEU A 13 -20.09 7.63 7.30
CA LEU A 13 -21.06 7.49 6.21
C LEU A 13 -21.88 8.78 5.98
N ALA A 14 -22.26 9.49 7.05
CA ALA A 14 -22.94 10.78 6.92
C ALA A 14 -22.04 11.82 6.25
N CYS A 15 -20.74 11.87 6.63
CA CYS A 15 -19.76 12.73 5.96
C CYS A 15 -19.62 12.38 4.47
N ASP A 16 -19.54 11.10 4.11
CA ASP A 16 -19.45 10.68 2.70
C ASP A 16 -20.69 11.11 1.90
N ARG A 17 -21.89 10.97 2.48
CA ARG A 17 -23.13 11.46 1.84
C ARG A 17 -23.13 12.96 1.67
N MET A 18 -22.71 13.74 2.68
CA MET A 18 -22.59 15.19 2.58
C MET A 18 -21.63 15.62 1.47
N VAL A 19 -20.47 14.97 1.36
CA VAL A 19 -19.51 15.24 0.29
C VAL A 19 -20.11 14.93 -1.07
N GLN A 20 -20.82 13.79 -1.21
CA GLN A 20 -21.48 13.41 -2.45
C GLN A 20 -22.60 14.40 -2.84
N GLU A 21 -23.44 14.84 -1.88
CA GLU A 21 -24.54 15.76 -2.14
C GLU A 21 -24.05 17.19 -2.46
N ILE A 22 -22.99 17.66 -1.78
CA ILE A 22 -22.52 19.05 -1.92
C ILE A 22 -21.55 19.19 -3.10
N LEU A 23 -20.63 18.22 -3.27
CA LEU A 23 -19.53 18.31 -4.23
C LEU A 23 -19.69 17.39 -5.46
N GLY A 24 -20.63 16.46 -5.44
CA GLY A 24 -20.85 15.49 -6.52
C GLY A 24 -19.74 14.45 -6.66
N ILE A 25 -18.84 14.33 -5.68
CA ILE A 25 -17.72 13.40 -5.68
C ILE A 25 -17.89 12.35 -4.58
N PRO A 26 -17.33 11.12 -4.73
CA PRO A 26 -17.41 10.14 -3.66
C PRO A 26 -16.63 10.60 -2.43
N GLY A 27 -17.20 10.40 -1.23
CA GLY A 27 -16.48 10.55 0.01
C GLY A 27 -15.54 9.37 0.27
N PHE A 28 -14.62 9.54 1.23
CA PHE A 28 -13.67 8.48 1.62
C PHE A 28 -13.64 8.22 3.13
N PHE A 29 -14.46 8.93 3.91
CA PHE A 29 -14.43 8.87 5.38
C PHE A 29 -14.83 7.50 5.94
N SER A 30 -15.80 6.81 5.34
CA SER A 30 -16.21 5.46 5.73
C SER A 30 -15.29 4.36 5.21
N GLY A 31 -14.32 4.71 4.35
CA GLY A 31 -13.31 3.78 3.88
C GLY A 31 -12.49 3.18 5.02
N ARG A 32 -11.94 2.00 4.80
CA ARG A 32 -11.13 1.29 5.81
C ARG A 32 -9.65 1.39 5.50
N LEU A 33 -8.88 1.78 6.51
CA LEU A 33 -7.43 1.93 6.45
C LEU A 33 -6.77 0.85 7.31
N ALA A 34 -5.91 0.03 6.70
CA ALA A 34 -4.99 -0.84 7.43
C ALA A 34 -3.59 -0.23 7.43
N PHE A 35 -2.84 -0.41 8.51
CA PHE A 35 -1.50 0.14 8.68
C PHE A 35 -0.69 -0.68 9.69
N SER A 36 0.62 -0.46 9.72
CA SER A 36 1.49 -1.00 10.76
C SER A 36 1.69 0.04 11.86
N SER A 37 1.59 -0.36 13.14
CA SER A 37 1.93 0.48 14.30
C SER A 37 2.70 -0.30 15.35
N ASP A 38 3.60 0.37 16.07
CA ASP A 38 4.36 -0.19 17.20
C ASP A 38 3.77 0.16 18.57
N LEU A 39 2.57 0.71 18.61
CA LEU A 39 1.87 1.13 19.84
C LEU A 39 1.82 0.04 20.92
N SER A 40 1.71 -1.22 20.52
CA SER A 40 1.67 -2.38 21.43
C SER A 40 3.05 -2.90 21.86
N GLY A 41 4.13 -2.16 21.62
CA GLY A 41 5.51 -2.55 21.91
C GLY A 41 6.21 -3.35 20.80
N SER A 42 5.44 -3.92 19.86
CA SER A 42 5.95 -4.56 18.64
C SER A 42 5.15 -4.05 17.46
N LYS A 43 5.77 -4.06 16.27
CA LYS A 43 5.05 -3.65 15.06
C LYS A 43 3.98 -4.68 14.72
N GLU A 44 2.71 -4.25 14.76
CA GLU A 44 1.52 -5.06 14.50
C GLU A 44 0.65 -4.40 13.42
N ILE A 45 -0.26 -5.18 12.82
CA ILE A 45 -1.25 -4.65 11.89
C ILE A 45 -2.46 -4.10 12.65
N TRP A 46 -2.85 -2.90 12.30
CA TRP A 46 -4.02 -2.19 12.80
C TRP A 46 -4.99 -1.91 11.66
N ALA A 47 -6.26 -1.75 11.98
CA ALA A 47 -7.28 -1.29 11.05
C ALA A 47 -8.19 -0.26 11.72
N SER A 48 -8.65 0.72 10.92
CA SER A 48 -9.48 1.84 11.35
C SER A 48 -10.41 2.29 10.21
N TYR A 49 -11.28 3.25 10.47
CA TYR A 49 -11.80 4.10 9.40
C TYR A 49 -10.69 5.00 8.82
N SER A 50 -10.94 5.64 7.69
CA SER A 50 -9.93 6.40 6.94
C SER A 50 -9.22 7.48 7.75
N MET A 51 -9.95 8.17 8.64
CA MET A 51 -9.38 9.22 9.51
C MET A 51 -8.77 8.66 10.80
N MET A 52 -8.40 7.38 10.81
CA MET A 52 -7.86 6.63 11.95
C MET A 52 -8.76 6.62 13.19
N THR A 53 -10.04 6.94 13.02
CA THR A 53 -11.04 6.77 14.06
C THR A 53 -11.36 5.28 14.26
N TYR A 54 -11.69 4.89 15.49
CA TYR A 54 -12.00 3.50 15.84
C TYR A 54 -10.88 2.51 15.47
N SER A 55 -9.63 2.89 15.71
CA SER A 55 -8.47 2.04 15.41
C SER A 55 -8.39 0.83 16.34
N LYS A 56 -8.23 -0.36 15.76
CA LYS A 56 -8.09 -1.63 16.50
C LYS A 56 -6.92 -2.47 15.99
N PRO A 57 -6.16 -3.13 16.88
CA PRO A 57 -5.15 -4.10 16.44
C PRO A 57 -5.83 -5.29 15.77
N GLN A 58 -5.29 -5.69 14.64
CA GLN A 58 -5.72 -6.89 13.92
C GLN A 58 -4.81 -8.07 14.22
N THR A 59 -3.58 -7.82 14.60
CA THR A 59 -2.61 -8.82 15.05
C THR A 59 -2.03 -8.45 16.41
N SER A 60 -1.58 -9.47 17.17
CA SER A 60 -0.95 -9.33 18.48
C SER A 60 0.06 -10.46 18.71
N PHE A 61 1.06 -10.54 17.81
CA PHE A 61 2.02 -11.65 17.84
C PHE A 61 3.24 -11.34 18.70
N GLY A 62 3.43 -10.08 19.12
CA GLY A 62 4.64 -9.64 19.80
C GLY A 62 5.90 -9.75 18.94
N LYS A 63 5.73 -9.75 17.62
CA LYS A 63 6.77 -9.90 16.60
C LYS A 63 6.56 -8.90 15.49
N MET A 64 7.63 -8.60 14.72
CA MET A 64 7.52 -7.68 13.60
C MET A 64 6.48 -8.16 12.59
N THR A 65 5.43 -7.35 12.40
CA THR A 65 4.33 -7.59 11.45
C THR A 65 4.10 -6.31 10.65
N PHE A 66 4.15 -6.40 9.31
CA PHE A 66 4.22 -5.24 8.43
C PHE A 66 3.67 -5.56 7.02
N ASN A 67 3.65 -4.57 6.13
CA ASN A 67 3.15 -4.67 4.75
C ASN A 67 1.69 -5.15 4.69
N PRO A 68 0.73 -4.50 5.39
CA PRO A 68 -0.67 -4.86 5.25
C PRO A 68 -1.16 -4.62 3.83
N SER A 69 -2.02 -5.51 3.35
CA SER A 69 -2.72 -5.37 2.08
C SER A 69 -4.08 -6.04 2.20
N TRP A 70 -5.14 -5.33 1.83
CA TRP A 70 -6.49 -5.88 1.83
C TRP A 70 -6.63 -6.97 0.76
N ASN A 71 -7.42 -7.99 1.05
CA ASN A 71 -7.93 -8.86 -0.02
C ASN A 71 -9.01 -8.11 -0.81
N LYS A 72 -9.31 -8.56 -2.01
CA LYS A 72 -10.23 -7.89 -2.95
C LYS A 72 -11.63 -7.63 -2.40
N ASP A 73 -12.09 -8.46 -1.47
CA ASP A 73 -13.44 -8.41 -0.90
C ASP A 73 -13.48 -7.67 0.45
N GLY A 74 -12.32 -7.22 0.97
CA GLY A 74 -12.22 -6.52 2.25
C GLY A 74 -12.53 -7.40 3.47
N THR A 75 -12.58 -8.72 3.29
CA THR A 75 -12.87 -9.68 4.37
C THR A 75 -11.62 -10.15 5.11
N GLY A 76 -10.43 -9.80 4.58
CA GLY A 76 -9.16 -10.21 5.16
C GLY A 76 -8.00 -9.31 4.81
N LEU A 77 -6.88 -9.56 5.48
CA LEU A 77 -5.63 -8.82 5.34
C LEU A 77 -4.46 -9.78 5.08
N PHE A 78 -3.73 -9.53 4.01
CA PHE A 78 -2.38 -10.07 3.84
C PHE A 78 -1.39 -9.24 4.63
N PHE A 79 -0.37 -9.89 5.17
CA PHE A 79 0.72 -9.22 5.87
C PHE A 79 1.97 -10.10 5.90
N THR A 80 3.11 -9.48 6.16
CA THR A 80 4.38 -10.17 6.39
C THR A 80 4.68 -10.17 7.89
N SER A 81 5.14 -11.31 8.42
CA SER A 81 5.58 -11.39 9.82
C SER A 81 6.69 -12.41 10.02
N ASN A 82 7.59 -12.11 10.96
CA ASN A 82 8.61 -13.06 11.43
C ASN A 82 8.18 -13.84 12.68
N ARG A 83 6.87 -14.00 12.89
CA ARG A 83 6.31 -14.74 14.04
C ARG A 83 6.84 -16.18 14.18
N LYS A 84 7.35 -16.77 13.09
CA LYS A 84 8.02 -18.09 13.04
C LYS A 84 9.48 -17.98 12.60
N VAL A 85 10.24 -17.04 13.19
CA VAL A 85 11.68 -16.80 12.93
C VAL A 85 11.96 -16.05 11.63
N PHE A 86 11.50 -16.53 10.48
CA PHE A 86 11.72 -15.91 9.17
C PHE A 86 10.49 -15.11 8.72
N ASN A 87 10.70 -14.15 7.85
CA ASN A 87 9.61 -13.42 7.21
C ASN A 87 8.81 -14.38 6.33
N ASN A 88 7.54 -14.56 6.69
CA ASN A 88 6.56 -15.30 5.93
C ASN A 88 5.34 -14.42 5.64
N ILE A 89 4.60 -14.77 4.60
CA ILE A 89 3.36 -14.08 4.25
C ILE A 89 2.18 -14.86 4.82
N TYR A 90 1.30 -14.12 5.46
CA TYR A 90 0.09 -14.62 6.08
C TYR A 90 -1.15 -13.91 5.55
N HIS A 91 -2.29 -14.55 5.70
CA HIS A 91 -3.61 -13.97 5.49
C HIS A 91 -4.44 -14.14 6.76
N LEU A 92 -4.97 -13.03 7.28
CA LEU A 92 -5.91 -12.98 8.39
C LEU A 92 -7.33 -12.86 7.81
N ASP A 93 -8.19 -13.83 8.09
CA ASP A 93 -9.62 -13.68 7.92
C ASP A 93 -10.19 -12.87 9.10
N LEU A 94 -10.85 -11.76 8.80
CA LEU A 94 -11.30 -10.82 9.83
C LEU A 94 -12.52 -11.30 10.61
N ALA A 95 -13.37 -12.14 10.02
CA ALA A 95 -14.56 -12.65 10.67
C ALA A 95 -14.21 -13.79 11.65
N SER A 96 -13.49 -14.79 11.17
CA SER A 96 -13.10 -15.95 11.97
C SER A 96 -11.85 -15.74 12.81
N ARG A 97 -11.09 -14.66 12.58
CA ARG A 97 -9.79 -14.37 13.20
C ARG A 97 -8.72 -15.42 12.91
N ARG A 98 -8.95 -16.30 11.94
CA ARG A 98 -7.97 -17.32 11.54
C ARG A 98 -6.85 -16.71 10.71
N VAL A 99 -5.62 -17.14 11.02
CA VAL A 99 -4.41 -16.78 10.30
C VAL A 99 -3.93 -17.96 9.50
N ALA A 100 -3.98 -17.87 8.17
CA ALA A 100 -3.46 -18.86 7.26
C ALA A 100 -2.07 -18.45 6.72
N THR A 101 -1.20 -19.42 6.48
CA THR A 101 0.07 -19.19 5.80
C THR A 101 -0.16 -19.14 4.28
N VAL A 102 0.27 -18.04 3.65
CA VAL A 102 0.23 -17.86 2.18
C VAL A 102 1.55 -18.29 1.55
N ALA A 103 2.67 -17.85 2.12
CA ALA A 103 4.00 -18.23 1.65
C ALA A 103 4.98 -18.37 2.81
N ASN A 104 5.72 -19.51 2.81
CA ASN A 104 6.79 -19.83 3.77
C ASN A 104 7.93 -20.54 3.05
N TYR A 105 8.23 -20.12 1.83
CA TYR A 105 9.30 -20.70 1.01
C TYR A 105 10.68 -20.34 1.57
N LYS A 106 11.70 -21.11 1.20
CA LYS A 106 13.10 -20.83 1.55
C LYS A 106 13.46 -19.39 1.13
N GLY A 107 14.17 -18.69 2.00
CA GLY A 107 14.49 -17.26 1.82
C GLY A 107 13.42 -16.34 2.42
N SER A 108 13.37 -15.11 1.97
CA SER A 108 12.41 -14.10 2.46
C SER A 108 11.12 -14.11 1.64
N ASN A 109 9.99 -14.10 2.33
CA ASN A 109 8.66 -13.96 1.77
C ASN A 109 8.17 -12.57 2.19
N LEU A 110 8.13 -11.59 1.25
CA LEU A 110 8.17 -10.19 1.61
C LEU A 110 6.85 -9.44 1.46
N ARG A 111 6.02 -9.80 0.50
CA ARG A 111 4.75 -9.09 0.25
C ARG A 111 3.78 -9.95 -0.55
N ALA A 112 2.48 -9.80 -0.28
CA ALA A 112 1.38 -10.27 -1.12
C ALA A 112 0.44 -9.11 -1.44
N VAL A 113 0.00 -9.02 -2.70
CA VAL A 113 -1.03 -8.08 -3.15
C VAL A 113 -1.98 -8.81 -4.09
N GLN A 114 -3.24 -8.89 -3.71
CA GLN A 114 -4.26 -9.54 -4.52
C GLN A 114 -4.76 -8.63 -5.64
N ASN A 115 -5.04 -9.22 -6.78
CA ASN A 115 -5.66 -8.54 -7.91
C ASN A 115 -7.06 -8.04 -7.49
N PRO A 116 -7.42 -6.77 -7.79
CA PRO A 116 -8.70 -6.19 -7.35
C PRO A 116 -9.93 -6.81 -8.06
N ARG A 117 -9.74 -7.58 -9.13
CA ARG A 117 -10.81 -8.18 -9.94
C ARG A 117 -10.89 -9.69 -9.83
N THR A 118 -9.77 -10.34 -9.51
CA THR A 118 -9.66 -11.80 -9.45
C THR A 118 -9.05 -12.27 -8.14
N ALA A 119 -8.93 -13.58 -7.96
CA ALA A 119 -8.21 -14.16 -6.81
C ALA A 119 -6.68 -14.18 -7.01
N GLN A 120 -6.17 -13.82 -8.19
CA GLN A 120 -4.74 -13.81 -8.45
C GLN A 120 -3.99 -12.97 -7.42
N THR A 121 -2.88 -13.51 -6.94
CA THR A 121 -2.08 -12.87 -5.90
C THR A 121 -0.64 -12.75 -6.36
N ALA A 122 -0.16 -11.52 -6.44
CA ALA A 122 1.25 -11.19 -6.68
C ALA A 122 2.04 -11.30 -5.37
N LEU A 123 3.15 -12.02 -5.42
CA LEU A 123 4.01 -12.28 -4.27
C LEU A 123 5.44 -11.84 -4.60
N ILE A 124 6.13 -11.25 -3.62
CA ILE A 124 7.58 -11.03 -3.68
C ILE A 124 8.26 -12.07 -2.81
N LEU A 125 9.00 -12.96 -3.45
CA LEU A 125 9.68 -14.08 -2.80
C LEU A 125 11.16 -14.14 -3.25
N SER A 126 12.07 -14.41 -2.33
CA SER A 126 13.52 -14.56 -2.64
C SER A 126 13.98 -16.01 -2.75
N THR A 127 13.07 -16.95 -2.92
CA THR A 127 13.38 -18.39 -2.98
C THR A 127 14.27 -18.79 -4.16
N SER A 128 14.37 -17.94 -5.18
CA SER A 128 15.24 -18.10 -6.36
C SER A 128 16.66 -17.52 -6.18
N GLY A 129 16.96 -16.90 -5.03
CA GLY A 129 18.24 -16.27 -4.71
C GLY A 129 18.13 -14.75 -4.49
N ASN A 130 17.23 -14.06 -5.16
CA ASN A 130 16.92 -12.64 -5.00
C ASN A 130 15.39 -12.43 -4.97
N PRO A 131 14.89 -11.31 -4.41
CA PRO A 131 13.47 -10.99 -4.42
C PRO A 131 12.95 -10.82 -5.83
N GLU A 132 11.95 -11.60 -6.21
CA GLU A 132 11.34 -11.59 -7.53
C GLU A 132 9.82 -11.66 -7.45
N LEU A 133 9.16 -11.33 -8.56
CA LEU A 133 7.72 -11.45 -8.70
C LEU A 133 7.33 -12.91 -8.96
N TRP A 134 6.44 -13.40 -8.13
CA TRP A 134 5.76 -14.68 -8.27
C TRP A 134 4.25 -14.45 -8.33
N MET A 135 3.51 -15.35 -8.96
CA MET A 135 2.07 -15.23 -9.14
C MET A 135 1.39 -16.55 -8.79
N ALA A 136 0.39 -16.48 -7.92
CA ALA A 136 -0.54 -17.57 -7.63
C ALA A 136 -1.93 -17.25 -8.19
N ASN A 137 -2.70 -18.24 -8.67
CA ASN A 137 -4.07 -18.02 -9.13
C ASN A 137 -5.03 -17.76 -7.97
N THR A 138 -4.76 -18.37 -6.82
CA THR A 138 -5.39 -18.05 -5.53
C THR A 138 -4.30 -17.88 -4.47
N PRO A 139 -4.59 -17.20 -3.32
CA PRO A 139 -3.58 -16.96 -2.28
C PRO A 139 -2.91 -18.23 -1.71
N TYR A 140 -3.55 -19.39 -1.86
CA TYR A 140 -3.11 -20.64 -1.23
C TYR A 140 -2.54 -21.67 -2.20
N GLU A 141 -2.54 -21.35 -3.50
CA GLU A 141 -1.94 -22.19 -4.51
C GLU A 141 -0.44 -21.94 -4.61
N ARG A 142 0.28 -22.96 -5.14
CA ARG A 142 1.71 -22.83 -5.41
C ARG A 142 1.96 -21.75 -6.48
N PRO A 143 2.74 -20.71 -6.17
CA PRO A 143 2.99 -19.64 -7.13
C PRO A 143 3.99 -20.08 -8.20
N ARG A 144 3.84 -19.52 -9.40
CA ARG A 144 4.82 -19.58 -10.47
C ARG A 144 5.70 -18.33 -10.49
N ARG A 145 6.96 -18.48 -10.79
CA ARG A 145 7.90 -17.37 -10.96
C ARG A 145 7.59 -16.61 -12.25
N ILE A 146 7.47 -15.28 -12.15
CA ILE A 146 7.21 -14.40 -13.29
C ILE A 146 8.49 -13.75 -13.78
N THR A 147 9.20 -13.01 -12.91
CA THR A 147 10.50 -12.41 -13.24
C THR A 147 11.60 -13.42 -13.03
N LYS A 148 12.60 -13.38 -13.92
CA LYS A 148 13.75 -14.32 -13.90
C LYS A 148 15.01 -13.54 -14.23
N ASN A 149 15.50 -12.77 -13.27
CA ASN A 149 16.68 -11.93 -13.45
C ASN A 149 17.53 -11.92 -12.17
N LYS A 150 18.59 -11.11 -12.14
CA LYS A 150 19.49 -10.98 -10.98
C LYS A 150 19.17 -9.74 -10.12
N SER A 151 18.13 -9.02 -10.46
CA SER A 151 17.72 -7.78 -9.81
C SER A 151 16.74 -8.06 -8.68
N ASN A 152 16.52 -7.07 -7.83
CA ASN A 152 15.57 -7.16 -6.72
C ASN A 152 14.26 -6.47 -7.11
N GLU A 153 13.17 -7.21 -7.06
CA GLU A 153 11.83 -6.68 -7.22
C GLU A 153 11.14 -6.46 -5.88
N SER A 154 10.31 -5.42 -5.80
CA SER A 154 9.52 -5.10 -4.61
C SER A 154 8.27 -4.30 -4.95
N GLY A 155 7.38 -4.10 -3.98
CA GLY A 155 6.23 -3.21 -4.05
C GLY A 155 5.31 -3.42 -5.25
N PRO A 156 4.80 -4.65 -5.50
CA PRO A 156 3.89 -4.89 -6.61
C PRO A 156 2.58 -4.12 -6.39
N CYS A 157 2.07 -3.52 -7.45
CA CYS A 157 0.83 -2.74 -7.47
C CYS A 157 0.01 -3.07 -8.72
N TRP A 158 -1.21 -3.53 -8.54
CA TRP A 158 -2.15 -3.80 -9.63
C TRP A 158 -2.84 -2.52 -10.12
N SER A 159 -3.12 -2.46 -11.41
CA SER A 159 -4.06 -1.48 -11.96
C SER A 159 -5.48 -1.77 -11.45
N PRO A 160 -6.38 -0.75 -11.40
CA PRO A 160 -7.75 -0.92 -10.91
C PRO A 160 -8.59 -1.94 -11.70
N ASP A 161 -8.27 -2.14 -12.98
CA ASP A 161 -8.91 -3.13 -13.84
C ASP A 161 -8.29 -4.55 -13.69
N GLY A 162 -7.20 -4.68 -12.93
CA GLY A 162 -6.50 -5.94 -12.66
C GLY A 162 -5.71 -6.50 -13.85
N ARG A 163 -5.51 -5.73 -14.94
CA ARG A 163 -4.85 -6.21 -16.16
C ARG A 163 -3.36 -5.92 -16.19
N ARG A 164 -2.91 -4.86 -15.50
CA ARG A 164 -1.53 -4.39 -15.47
C ARG A 164 -0.96 -4.51 -14.06
N LEU A 165 0.34 -4.74 -13.96
CA LEU A 165 1.05 -4.75 -12.69
C LEU A 165 2.34 -3.95 -12.83
N ILE A 166 2.56 -3.03 -11.88
CA ILE A 166 3.78 -2.26 -11.73
C ILE A 166 4.52 -2.76 -10.49
N LEU A 167 5.83 -2.73 -10.54
CA LEU A 167 6.70 -3.04 -9.40
C LEU A 167 7.94 -2.13 -9.42
N THR A 168 8.68 -2.15 -8.34
CA THR A 168 10.00 -1.54 -8.25
C THR A 168 11.05 -2.60 -8.57
N SER A 169 12.04 -2.25 -9.42
CA SER A 169 13.21 -3.11 -9.69
C SER A 169 14.49 -2.28 -9.81
N ASP A 170 15.62 -2.85 -9.38
CA ASP A 170 16.95 -2.26 -9.51
C ASP A 170 17.71 -2.75 -10.77
N THR A 171 16.99 -3.31 -11.74
CA THR A 171 17.55 -3.94 -12.96
C THR A 171 18.47 -3.02 -13.79
N ARG A 172 18.43 -1.72 -13.56
CA ARG A 172 19.33 -0.73 -14.17
C ARG A 172 20.22 -0.03 -13.14
N GLY A 173 20.53 -0.69 -12.03
CA GLY A 173 21.44 -0.26 -10.98
C GLY A 173 20.76 0.46 -9.81
N LYS A 174 19.78 1.35 -10.04
CA LYS A 174 19.01 2.00 -8.97
C LYS A 174 17.52 1.66 -9.08
N PRO A 175 16.80 1.58 -7.96
CA PRO A 175 15.38 1.23 -7.96
C PRO A 175 14.54 2.19 -8.78
N GLN A 176 13.77 1.66 -9.72
CA GLN A 176 12.85 2.40 -10.59
C GLN A 176 11.53 1.61 -10.73
N LEU A 177 10.50 2.29 -11.22
CA LEU A 177 9.20 1.66 -11.49
C LEU A 177 9.19 1.00 -12.87
N TYR A 178 8.67 -0.22 -12.90
CA TYR A 178 8.51 -1.01 -14.12
C TYR A 178 7.13 -1.61 -14.20
N GLU A 179 6.52 -1.56 -15.36
CA GLU A 179 5.41 -2.42 -15.71
C GLU A 179 5.95 -3.80 -16.11
N VAL A 180 5.33 -4.86 -15.63
CA VAL A 180 5.75 -6.22 -15.90
C VAL A 180 4.76 -6.93 -16.82
N SER A 181 5.27 -7.55 -17.88
CA SER A 181 4.49 -8.49 -18.70
C SER A 181 4.26 -9.78 -17.91
N LEU A 182 3.03 -10.07 -17.53
CA LEU A 182 2.69 -11.25 -16.73
C LEU A 182 2.88 -12.58 -17.49
N SER A 183 2.92 -12.54 -18.82
CA SER A 183 3.17 -13.70 -19.66
C SER A 183 4.65 -14.00 -19.86
N THR A 184 5.48 -12.96 -20.05
CA THR A 184 6.91 -13.11 -20.39
C THR A 184 7.86 -12.77 -19.24
N GLY A 185 7.41 -12.00 -18.24
CA GLY A 185 8.24 -11.48 -17.15
C GLY A 185 9.12 -10.28 -17.54
N VAL A 186 8.97 -9.76 -18.77
CA VAL A 186 9.73 -8.60 -19.26
C VAL A 186 9.31 -7.35 -18.50
N LEU A 187 10.31 -6.54 -18.10
CA LEU A 187 10.15 -5.29 -17.37
C LEU A 187 10.27 -4.09 -18.33
N SER A 188 9.23 -3.26 -18.39
CA SER A 188 9.21 -2.01 -19.15
C SER A 188 9.22 -0.82 -18.20
N ARG A 189 10.29 0.02 -18.26
CA ARG A 189 10.47 1.14 -17.35
C ARG A 189 9.37 2.20 -17.51
N ILE A 190 8.81 2.68 -16.39
CA ILE A 190 7.95 3.86 -16.36
C ILE A 190 8.84 5.12 -16.37
N PRO A 191 8.71 6.02 -17.37
CA PRO A 191 9.59 7.18 -17.51
C PRO A 191 9.17 8.33 -16.59
N THR A 192 9.28 8.14 -15.28
CA THR A 192 8.91 9.15 -14.26
C THR A 192 9.80 10.41 -14.33
N ASN A 193 11.07 10.26 -14.72
CA ASN A 193 12.05 11.33 -15.01
C ASN A 193 12.30 12.34 -13.87
N VAL A 194 12.02 11.99 -12.62
CA VAL A 194 12.16 12.89 -11.46
C VAL A 194 13.35 12.56 -10.57
N SER A 195 13.77 11.30 -10.53
CA SER A 195 14.84 10.84 -9.64
C SER A 195 15.50 9.58 -10.14
N SER A 196 16.74 9.34 -9.70
CA SER A 196 17.42 8.06 -9.88
C SER A 196 16.81 6.94 -9.02
N THR A 197 15.97 7.25 -8.03
CA THR A 197 15.29 6.28 -7.16
C THR A 197 13.81 6.62 -7.09
N CYS A 198 12.97 5.77 -7.70
CA CYS A 198 11.53 5.84 -7.68
C CYS A 198 10.98 4.48 -7.28
N VAL A 199 10.16 4.44 -6.23
CA VAL A 199 9.72 3.20 -5.56
C VAL A 199 8.26 3.30 -5.11
N GLU A 200 7.69 2.19 -4.65
CA GLU A 200 6.41 2.15 -3.92
C GLU A 200 5.23 2.76 -4.71
N ALA A 201 4.98 2.20 -5.88
CA ALA A 201 3.88 2.62 -6.73
C ALA A 201 2.51 2.34 -6.08
N ALA A 202 1.58 3.28 -6.24
CA ALA A 202 0.18 3.14 -5.89
C ALA A 202 -0.68 3.65 -7.05
N TRP A 203 -1.45 2.77 -7.67
CA TRP A 203 -2.33 3.14 -8.79
C TRP A 203 -3.58 3.85 -8.30
N ASN A 204 -3.98 4.92 -8.97
CA ASN A 204 -5.22 5.61 -8.65
C ASN A 204 -6.41 4.68 -8.95
N PRO A 205 -7.35 4.48 -8.00
CA PRO A 205 -8.46 3.53 -8.18
C PRO A 205 -9.56 4.01 -9.12
N VAL A 206 -9.64 5.32 -9.36
CA VAL A 206 -10.69 5.97 -10.15
C VAL A 206 -10.15 6.33 -11.53
N ASP A 207 -8.99 6.96 -11.58
CA ASP A 207 -8.33 7.36 -12.82
C ASP A 207 -7.06 6.51 -13.08
N PRO A 208 -7.14 5.50 -13.96
CA PRO A 208 -6.01 4.62 -14.25
C PRO A 208 -4.87 5.30 -15.01
N SER A 209 -5.02 6.56 -15.43
CA SER A 209 -3.91 7.36 -15.97
C SER A 209 -2.99 7.91 -14.90
N ARG A 210 -3.37 7.89 -13.61
CA ARG A 210 -2.64 8.48 -12.49
C ARG A 210 -1.99 7.39 -11.61
N LEU A 211 -0.71 7.58 -11.29
CA LEU A 211 0.10 6.68 -10.47
C LEU A 211 0.85 7.48 -9.42
N ALA A 212 0.58 7.29 -8.14
CA ALA A 212 1.40 7.84 -7.07
C ALA A 212 2.63 6.98 -6.83
N PHE A 213 3.75 7.58 -6.41
CA PHE A 213 4.98 6.87 -6.08
C PHE A 213 5.87 7.69 -5.14
N THR A 214 6.84 7.02 -4.52
CA THR A 214 7.88 7.65 -3.71
C THR A 214 9.11 7.91 -4.57
N ALA A 215 9.68 9.12 -4.52
CA ALA A 215 10.95 9.46 -5.18
C ALA A 215 11.95 10.09 -4.22
N ALA A 216 13.23 9.77 -4.39
CA ALA A 216 14.32 10.38 -3.64
C ALA A 216 14.69 11.74 -4.24
N VAL A 217 14.48 12.83 -3.50
CA VAL A 217 14.78 14.22 -3.92
C VAL A 217 15.25 15.04 -2.72
N GLY A 218 16.18 15.97 -2.93
CA GLY A 218 16.62 16.90 -1.89
C GLY A 218 17.22 16.25 -0.63
N GLY A 219 17.79 15.04 -0.73
CA GLY A 219 18.33 14.29 0.40
C GLY A 219 17.27 13.53 1.21
N GLY A 220 16.01 13.56 0.78
CA GLY A 220 14.90 12.85 1.41
C GLY A 220 14.03 12.10 0.41
N PHE A 221 12.83 11.72 0.84
CA PHE A 221 11.82 11.09 0.00
C PHE A 221 10.57 11.95 -0.04
N GLN A 222 9.96 12.07 -1.23
CA GLN A 222 8.68 12.76 -1.40
C GLN A 222 7.74 11.93 -2.26
N VAL A 223 6.44 12.14 -2.08
CA VAL A 223 5.40 11.54 -2.92
C VAL A 223 5.23 12.37 -4.18
N PHE A 224 5.25 11.68 -5.31
CA PHE A 224 4.99 12.21 -6.64
C PHE A 224 3.80 11.49 -7.26
N GLU A 225 3.22 12.11 -8.25
CA GLU A 225 2.24 11.52 -9.15
C GLU A 225 2.80 11.52 -10.57
N TYR A 226 2.67 10.41 -11.29
CA TYR A 226 2.94 10.28 -12.72
C TYR A 226 1.62 10.14 -13.47
N ASN A 227 1.46 10.90 -14.54
CA ASN A 227 0.32 10.78 -15.45
C ASN A 227 0.77 10.08 -16.73
N PHE A 228 0.12 8.94 -17.05
CA PHE A 228 0.43 8.16 -18.25
C PHE A 228 0.01 8.85 -19.55
N ALA A 229 -1.02 9.71 -19.54
CA ALA A 229 -1.49 10.42 -20.72
C ALA A 229 -0.48 11.50 -21.15
N ASP A 230 -0.01 12.29 -20.19
CA ASP A 230 0.90 13.41 -20.45
C ASP A 230 2.37 12.99 -20.36
N ARG A 231 2.64 11.79 -19.83
CA ARG A 231 3.99 11.29 -19.51
C ARG A 231 4.79 12.25 -18.61
N ALA A 232 4.10 12.91 -17.72
CA ALA A 232 4.64 13.92 -16.81
C ALA A 232 4.48 13.49 -15.35
N SER A 233 5.43 13.95 -14.52
CA SER A 233 5.37 13.77 -13.07
C SER A 233 5.23 15.12 -12.38
N ARG A 234 4.43 15.15 -11.30
CA ARG A 234 4.35 16.31 -10.41
C ARG A 234 4.61 15.91 -8.95
N MET A 235 5.20 16.80 -8.17
CA MET A 235 5.44 16.60 -6.75
C MET A 235 4.16 16.87 -5.97
N ILE A 236 3.74 15.90 -5.15
CA ILE A 236 2.53 16.00 -4.30
C ILE A 236 2.89 16.51 -2.91
N THR A 237 3.97 15.99 -2.31
CA THR A 237 4.37 16.40 -0.96
C THR A 237 5.64 17.22 -1.01
N ARG A 238 5.73 18.19 -0.09
CA ARG A 238 6.89 19.08 0.08
C ARG A 238 7.19 19.24 1.57
N GLY A 239 8.45 19.47 1.91
CA GLY A 239 8.87 19.74 3.30
C GLY A 239 10.09 18.96 3.71
N ASN A 240 10.44 19.07 5.00
CA ASN A 240 11.65 18.46 5.56
C ASN A 240 11.45 17.01 5.99
N ASP A 241 10.22 16.60 6.25
CA ASP A 241 9.89 15.20 6.55
C ASP A 241 9.96 14.36 5.29
N HIS A 242 10.40 13.12 5.41
CA HIS A 242 10.24 12.14 4.34
C HIS A 242 8.77 11.80 4.17
N ALA A 243 8.29 11.74 2.94
CA ALA A 243 6.96 11.26 2.58
C ALA A 243 7.11 10.02 1.68
N MET A 244 6.56 8.88 2.13
CA MET A 244 6.81 7.57 1.54
C MET A 244 5.53 6.72 1.56
N GLN A 245 5.53 5.63 0.79
CA GLN A 245 4.48 4.61 0.83
C GLN A 245 3.08 5.20 0.57
N PRO A 246 2.88 5.87 -0.57
CA PRO A 246 1.59 6.45 -0.90
C PRO A 246 0.53 5.37 -1.07
N CYS A 247 -0.71 5.72 -0.71
CA CYS A 247 -1.89 4.90 -0.90
C CYS A 247 -3.08 5.83 -1.20
N TRP A 248 -3.73 5.65 -2.33
CA TRP A 248 -4.91 6.45 -2.67
C TRP A 248 -6.12 6.09 -1.81
N ALA A 249 -6.95 7.08 -1.51
CA ALA A 249 -8.31 6.85 -1.08
C ALA A 249 -9.19 6.40 -2.28
N ASN A 250 -10.40 5.91 -1.99
CA ASN A 250 -11.35 5.46 -3.01
C ASN A 250 -11.92 6.59 -3.88
N ASP A 251 -11.77 7.84 -3.47
CA ASP A 251 -12.19 9.02 -4.23
C ASP A 251 -11.23 9.36 -5.40
N GLY A 252 -10.04 8.72 -5.43
CA GLY A 252 -9.02 9.00 -6.44
C GLY A 252 -8.39 10.38 -6.35
N ARG A 253 -8.65 11.12 -5.26
CA ARG A 253 -8.19 12.49 -5.01
C ARG A 253 -7.24 12.58 -3.82
N HIS A 254 -7.53 11.92 -2.71
CA HIS A 254 -6.71 11.96 -1.51
C HIS A 254 -5.68 10.84 -1.49
N ILE A 255 -4.46 11.18 -1.04
CA ILE A 255 -3.37 10.23 -0.83
C ILE A 255 -3.02 10.15 0.66
N PHE A 256 -3.11 8.94 1.22
CA PHE A 256 -2.50 8.60 2.50
C PHE A 256 -1.04 8.23 2.28
N PHE A 257 -0.17 8.61 3.19
CA PHE A 257 1.25 8.27 3.10
C PHE A 257 1.91 8.21 4.48
N THR A 258 3.05 7.54 4.54
CA THR A 258 3.91 7.56 5.73
C THR A 258 4.78 8.81 5.71
N SER A 259 4.63 9.68 6.72
CA SER A 259 5.53 10.79 6.99
C SER A 259 6.54 10.37 8.04
N ARG A 260 7.85 10.55 7.78
CA ARG A 260 8.93 10.26 8.73
C ARG A 260 9.71 11.54 9.02
N SER A 261 9.70 11.94 10.28
CA SER A 261 10.47 13.11 10.75
C SER A 261 11.97 12.83 10.78
N SER A 262 12.78 13.86 10.89
CA SER A 262 14.24 13.77 11.08
C SER A 262 14.64 12.96 12.30
N GLY A 263 13.82 12.97 13.36
CA GLY A 263 13.99 12.14 14.55
C GLY A 263 13.57 10.67 14.40
N GLY A 264 13.13 10.24 13.19
CA GLY A 264 12.78 8.87 12.88
C GLY A 264 11.34 8.46 13.23
N ALA A 265 10.57 9.32 13.92
CA ALA A 265 9.16 9.05 14.21
C ALA A 265 8.33 9.04 12.93
N THR A 266 7.39 8.08 12.83
CA THR A 266 6.53 7.94 11.66
C THR A 266 5.06 8.17 11.99
N GLN A 267 4.37 8.87 11.09
CA GLN A 267 2.94 9.15 11.16
C GLN A 267 2.28 8.89 9.81
N ILE A 268 1.00 8.52 9.82
CA ILE A 268 0.19 8.55 8.61
C ILE A 268 -0.38 9.94 8.46
N LYS A 269 -0.16 10.51 7.29
CA LYS A 269 -0.75 11.79 6.87
C LYS A 269 -1.61 11.58 5.63
N VAL A 270 -2.54 12.49 5.40
CA VAL A 270 -3.36 12.57 4.19
C VAL A 270 -3.12 13.91 3.51
N VAL A 271 -3.13 13.92 2.18
CA VAL A 271 -3.02 15.13 1.36
C VAL A 271 -4.06 15.10 0.24
N ASP A 272 -4.66 16.25 -0.02
CA ASP A 272 -5.52 16.47 -1.19
C ASP A 272 -4.65 16.76 -2.41
N THR A 273 -4.80 16.00 -3.48
CA THR A 273 -3.95 16.15 -4.68
C THR A 273 -4.47 17.18 -5.69
N GLU A 274 -5.69 17.68 -5.52
CA GLU A 274 -6.29 18.66 -6.42
C GLU A 274 -5.82 20.09 -6.13
N PHE A 275 -5.25 20.34 -4.93
CA PHE A 275 -4.67 21.63 -4.57
C PHE A 275 -3.15 21.55 -4.53
N GLU A 276 -2.48 22.33 -5.36
CA GLU A 276 -1.02 22.28 -5.50
C GLU A 276 -0.26 22.60 -4.20
N GLU A 277 -0.84 23.45 -3.34
CA GLU A 277 -0.26 23.85 -2.06
C GLU A 277 -0.93 23.17 -0.85
N ALA A 278 -1.68 22.07 -1.07
CA ALA A 278 -2.32 21.36 0.03
C ALA A 278 -1.28 20.92 1.08
N LYS A 279 -1.51 21.33 2.32
CA LYS A 279 -0.66 20.88 3.44
C LYS A 279 -1.14 19.53 3.93
N PRO A 280 -0.24 18.54 4.04
CA PRO A 280 -0.60 17.23 4.59
C PRO A 280 -1.12 17.34 6.04
N ILE A 281 -2.20 16.63 6.33
CA ILE A 281 -2.83 16.58 7.66
C ILE A 281 -2.42 15.27 8.33
N ALA A 282 -1.91 15.34 9.57
CA ALA A 282 -1.62 14.15 10.38
C ALA A 282 -2.93 13.56 10.92
N LEU A 283 -3.10 12.23 10.78
CA LEU A 283 -4.31 11.55 11.19
C LEU A 283 -4.32 11.13 12.66
N HIS A 284 -3.18 11.16 13.33
CA HIS A 284 -3.03 10.79 14.74
C HIS A 284 -1.93 11.59 15.42
N ASN A 285 -1.99 11.66 16.72
CA ASN A 285 -0.95 12.27 17.55
C ASN A 285 0.19 11.28 17.87
N LYS A 286 1.25 11.75 18.51
CA LYS A 286 2.43 10.94 18.87
C LYS A 286 2.12 9.77 19.82
N ASN A 287 1.02 9.85 20.58
CA ASN A 287 0.64 8.81 21.55
C ASN A 287 0.10 7.53 20.88
N PHE A 288 -0.07 7.52 19.57
CA PHE A 288 -0.53 6.34 18.81
C PHE A 288 0.61 5.44 18.33
N GLY A 289 1.86 5.71 18.74
CA GLY A 289 3.05 5.00 18.27
C GLY A 289 3.49 5.42 16.86
N ASN A 290 4.47 4.72 16.33
CA ASN A 290 4.96 4.90 14.97
C ASN A 290 4.08 4.15 13.97
N CYS A 291 3.31 4.88 13.17
CA CYS A 291 2.42 4.34 12.16
C CYS A 291 3.02 4.47 10.76
N SER A 292 2.88 3.43 9.94
CA SER A 292 3.44 3.37 8.59
C SER A 292 2.69 2.40 7.68
N GLN A 293 2.97 2.44 6.38
CA GLN A 293 2.48 1.50 5.37
C GLN A 293 0.94 1.49 5.27
N PRO A 294 0.31 2.62 4.99
CA PRO A 294 -1.13 2.66 4.81
C PRO A 294 -1.57 1.77 3.65
N SER A 295 -2.68 1.08 3.82
CA SER A 295 -3.35 0.28 2.80
C SER A 295 -4.84 0.56 2.89
N PHE A 296 -5.41 1.16 1.86
CA PHE A 296 -6.82 1.55 1.83
C PHE A 296 -7.67 0.47 1.18
N LEU A 297 -8.82 0.18 1.77
CA LEU A 297 -9.81 -0.68 1.16
C LEU A 297 -10.80 0.15 0.37
N TYR A 298 -10.84 -0.11 -0.91
CA TYR A 298 -11.83 0.48 -1.80
C TYR A 298 -13.17 -0.25 -1.61
N SER A 299 -14.12 0.40 -0.95
CA SER A 299 -15.51 -0.06 -0.97
C SER A 299 -16.08 0.16 -2.38
N ARG A 300 -16.68 -0.86 -2.93
CA ARG A 300 -17.42 -0.79 -4.20
C ARG A 300 -18.86 -0.43 -3.93
#